data_a7fb703b5b6031c3573e36899123981b
#
_entry.id   a7fb703b5b6031c3573e36899123981b
#
_cell.length_a   1.000
_cell.length_b   1.000
_cell.length_c   1.000
_cell.angle_alpha   90.00
_cell.angle_beta   90.00
_cell.angle_gamma   90.00
#
_symmetry.space_group_name_H-M   'P 1'
#
loop_
_entity.id
_entity.type
_entity.pdbx_description
1 polymer ?
#
loop_
_entity_poly.entity_id
_entity_poly.type
_entity_poly.pdbx_seq_one_letter_code
_entity_poly.pdbx_strand_id
1 'polypeptide(L)'
;MTISPSEKRGLLQAGSNTSAYNALMFAIGEYLNEFLSTAWVGRVDSTTTEPEGGADRVDVTPMVSQSNAEGDSLPSVSIPAIPHTRFQHGIAAIIINPVPGDIVACVSCKQDISNVNADSAKPERAGSYRGFSQSDSVAVGGSILTKKPTVYIELKQDNTIYVKAPAGYTLETDGAVDIKAPLVKISGDLVVTGDISGNGINLSTHTHGGVRRGDSHTDAPDR
;
A
#
# COMPACT_ATOMS: atom_id res chain seq x y z
N MET A 1 23.04 17.15 -7.00
CA MET A 1 23.11 18.11 -8.12
C MET A 1 22.95 19.47 -7.47
N THR A 2 23.99 20.25 -7.36
CA THR A 2 23.95 21.60 -6.76
C THR A 2 23.44 22.54 -7.86
N ILE A 3 22.27 23.14 -7.63
CA ILE A 3 21.69 24.14 -8.53
C ILE A 3 22.61 25.38 -8.50
N SER A 4 23.02 25.83 -9.67
CA SER A 4 23.83 27.07 -9.83
C SER A 4 23.08 28.25 -9.22
N PRO A 5 23.77 29.25 -8.62
CA PRO A 5 23.12 30.45 -8.11
C PRO A 5 22.26 31.20 -9.16
N SER A 6 22.58 31.05 -10.44
CA SER A 6 21.80 31.63 -11.55
C SER A 6 20.50 30.84 -11.85
N GLU A 7 20.35 29.65 -11.33
CA GLU A 7 19.15 28.79 -11.48
C GLU A 7 18.21 28.86 -10.27
N LYS A 8 18.60 29.58 -9.21
CA LYS A 8 17.72 29.82 -8.06
C LYS A 8 16.60 30.75 -8.50
N ARG A 9 15.37 30.26 -8.46
CA ARG A 9 14.17 31.05 -8.67
C ARG A 9 13.76 31.64 -7.32
N GLY A 10 14.06 32.91 -7.08
CA GLY A 10 13.46 33.66 -5.98
C GLY A 10 11.95 33.85 -6.22
N LEU A 11 11.19 34.13 -5.18
CA LEU A 11 9.75 34.36 -5.25
C LEU A 11 9.40 35.62 -6.07
N LEU A 12 10.26 36.66 -6.09
CA LEU A 12 10.07 37.87 -6.86
C LEU A 12 10.40 37.68 -8.35
N GLN A 13 9.39 37.88 -9.19
CA GLN A 13 9.56 37.93 -10.66
C GLN A 13 9.75 39.34 -11.15
N ALA A 14 10.46 39.54 -12.26
CA ALA A 14 10.82 40.86 -12.81
C ALA A 14 9.63 41.81 -13.08
N GLY A 15 8.39 41.27 -13.15
CA GLY A 15 7.18 42.05 -13.35
C GLY A 15 6.33 42.29 -12.10
N SER A 16 6.70 41.73 -10.95
CA SER A 16 5.83 41.67 -9.76
C SER A 16 5.48 43.07 -9.20
N ASN A 17 6.34 44.06 -9.36
CA ASN A 17 6.17 45.40 -8.81
C ASN A 17 5.89 46.49 -9.88
N THR A 18 5.56 46.14 -11.12
CA THR A 18 5.38 47.09 -12.21
C THR A 18 4.02 47.81 -12.17
N SER A 19 3.03 47.28 -11.46
CA SER A 19 1.73 47.92 -11.22
C SER A 19 1.06 47.34 -9.96
N ALA A 20 0.08 48.06 -9.39
CA ALA A 20 -0.71 47.57 -8.26
C ALA A 20 -1.44 46.26 -8.58
N TYR A 21 -1.89 46.04 -9.81
CA TYR A 21 -2.49 44.81 -10.27
C TYR A 21 -1.47 43.64 -10.25
N ASN A 22 -0.26 43.86 -10.79
CA ASN A 22 0.78 42.84 -10.81
C ASN A 22 1.24 42.49 -9.38
N ALA A 23 1.36 43.45 -8.49
CA ALA A 23 1.69 43.24 -7.09
C ALA A 23 0.59 42.42 -6.36
N LEU A 24 -0.69 42.70 -6.62
CA LEU A 24 -1.80 41.96 -6.07
C LEU A 24 -1.81 40.51 -6.59
N MET A 25 -1.66 40.32 -7.90
CA MET A 25 -1.63 38.98 -8.50
C MET A 25 -0.44 38.17 -8.01
N PHE A 26 0.70 38.78 -7.82
CA PHE A 26 1.86 38.17 -7.20
C PHE A 26 1.55 37.73 -5.75
N ALA A 27 1.02 38.64 -4.93
CA ALA A 27 0.66 38.32 -3.53
C ALA A 27 -0.38 37.18 -3.42
N ILE A 28 -1.38 37.16 -4.33
CA ILE A 28 -2.35 36.04 -4.41
C ILE A 28 -1.65 34.75 -4.81
N GLY A 29 -0.76 34.79 -5.80
CA GLY A 29 0.02 33.61 -6.23
C GLY A 29 0.87 33.03 -5.11
N GLU A 30 1.58 33.90 -4.37
CA GLU A 30 2.37 33.47 -3.20
C GLU A 30 1.49 32.90 -2.09
N TYR A 31 0.37 33.55 -1.77
CA TYR A 31 -0.58 33.04 -0.80
C TYR A 31 -1.10 31.64 -1.19
N LEU A 32 -1.48 31.44 -2.46
CA LEU A 32 -1.96 30.14 -2.94
C LEU A 32 -0.85 29.08 -2.89
N ASN A 33 0.37 29.44 -3.26
CA ASN A 33 1.51 28.50 -3.24
C ASN A 33 1.93 28.09 -1.83
N GLU A 34 1.85 29.01 -0.87
CA GLU A 34 2.28 28.79 0.50
C GLU A 34 1.22 28.08 1.34
N PHE A 35 -0.06 28.46 1.19
CA PHE A 35 -1.15 28.01 2.07
C PHE A 35 -2.09 26.98 1.45
N LEU A 36 -2.05 26.73 0.13
CA LEU A 36 -2.96 25.82 -0.53
C LEU A 36 -2.23 24.54 -0.95
N SER A 37 -2.26 23.54 -0.08
CA SER A 37 -1.78 22.21 -0.42
C SER A 37 -2.93 21.36 -0.98
N THR A 38 -2.80 20.81 -2.18
CA THR A 38 -3.80 19.92 -2.79
C THR A 38 -3.36 18.47 -2.83
N ALA A 39 -2.18 18.22 -3.36
CA ALA A 39 -1.54 16.91 -3.37
C ALA A 39 -0.02 17.10 -3.30
N TRP A 40 0.64 16.19 -2.65
CA TRP A 40 2.08 16.23 -2.45
C TRP A 40 2.66 14.83 -2.30
N VAL A 41 3.97 14.72 -2.45
CA VAL A 41 4.71 13.47 -2.33
C VAL A 41 5.46 13.47 -1.02
N GLY A 42 5.33 12.41 -0.26
CA GLY A 42 6.00 12.26 1.02
C GLY A 42 6.68 10.91 1.20
N ARG A 43 7.66 10.88 2.08
CA ARG A 43 8.32 9.66 2.52
C ARG A 43 7.74 9.25 3.88
N VAL A 44 7.39 7.99 4.00
CA VAL A 44 6.96 7.39 5.26
C VAL A 44 8.16 7.30 6.20
N ASP A 45 8.02 7.86 7.40
CA ASP A 45 9.03 7.83 8.46
C ASP A 45 8.71 6.75 9.48
N SER A 46 7.43 6.61 9.84
CA SER A 46 6.93 5.59 10.75
C SER A 46 5.49 5.18 10.41
N THR A 47 5.07 4.05 10.95
CA THR A 47 3.71 3.53 10.80
C THR A 47 3.13 3.20 12.16
N THR A 48 1.90 3.60 12.44
CA THR A 48 1.14 3.11 13.58
C THR A 48 0.34 1.90 13.11
N THR A 49 0.62 0.74 13.69
CA THR A 49 -0.03 -0.52 13.33
C THR A 49 -0.98 -0.91 14.46
N GLU A 50 -2.25 -1.08 14.14
CA GLU A 50 -3.20 -1.72 15.05
C GLU A 50 -2.93 -3.22 15.12
N PRO A 51 -3.09 -3.89 16.28
CA PRO A 51 -2.66 -5.28 16.49
C PRO A 51 -3.24 -6.31 15.52
N GLU A 52 -4.40 -6.05 14.92
CA GLU A 52 -5.11 -7.00 14.05
C GLU A 52 -5.47 -6.45 12.67
N GLY A 53 -5.10 -5.23 12.34
CA GLY A 53 -5.67 -4.56 11.17
C GLY A 53 -4.70 -3.94 10.16
N GLY A 54 -3.41 -4.02 10.38
CA GLY A 54 -2.42 -3.33 9.55
C GLY A 54 -2.26 -1.84 9.89
N ALA A 55 -1.42 -1.12 9.17
CA ALA A 55 -1.16 0.30 9.41
C ALA A 55 -2.42 1.13 9.12
N ASP A 56 -2.83 1.91 10.11
CA ASP A 56 -3.98 2.81 10.01
C ASP A 56 -3.51 4.26 9.72
N ARG A 57 -2.37 4.65 10.28
CA ARG A 57 -1.78 5.97 10.12
C ARG A 57 -0.29 5.87 9.87
N VAL A 58 0.24 6.89 9.19
CA VAL A 58 1.65 7.03 8.85
C VAL A 58 2.15 8.43 9.21
N ASP A 59 3.40 8.51 9.67
CA ASP A 59 4.11 9.77 9.76
C ASP A 59 4.86 10.00 8.46
N VAL A 60 4.72 11.17 7.86
CA VAL A 60 5.21 11.42 6.50
C VAL A 60 5.97 12.73 6.42
N THR A 61 7.19 12.70 5.92
CA THR A 61 7.98 13.89 5.59
C THR A 61 7.79 14.27 4.13
N PRO A 62 7.37 15.52 3.81
CA PRO A 62 7.28 16.00 2.44
C PRO A 62 8.63 15.91 1.71
N MET A 63 8.62 15.36 0.48
CA MET A 63 9.82 15.14 -0.33
C MET A 63 10.17 16.33 -1.23
N VAL A 64 9.29 17.32 -1.32
CA VAL A 64 9.55 18.58 -2.01
C VAL A 64 9.63 19.67 -0.94
N SER A 65 10.82 20.25 -0.78
CA SER A 65 11.07 21.32 0.17
C SER A 65 10.47 22.63 -0.31
N GLN A 66 9.96 23.42 0.61
CA GLN A 66 9.68 24.83 0.36
C GLN A 66 11.00 25.61 0.20
N SER A 67 10.94 26.74 -0.47
CA SER A 67 12.08 27.64 -0.65
C SER A 67 11.82 28.99 0.04
N ASN A 68 12.86 29.55 0.63
CA ASN A 68 12.80 30.93 1.13
C ASN A 68 12.84 31.95 -0.02
N ALA A 69 12.76 33.26 0.31
CA ALA A 69 12.79 34.33 -0.67
C ALA A 69 14.09 34.36 -1.51
N GLU A 70 15.18 33.85 -0.97
CA GLU A 70 16.50 33.78 -1.62
C GLU A 70 16.62 32.50 -2.49
N GLY A 71 15.61 31.61 -2.49
CA GLY A 71 15.58 30.36 -3.24
C GLY A 71 16.35 29.22 -2.57
N ASP A 72 16.67 29.32 -1.28
CA ASP A 72 17.26 28.23 -0.51
C ASP A 72 16.17 27.27 -0.01
N SER A 73 16.45 25.97 -0.04
CA SER A 73 15.51 24.95 0.46
C SER A 73 15.37 25.04 1.98
N LEU A 74 14.13 25.08 2.44
CA LEU A 74 13.80 24.95 3.86
C LEU A 74 13.71 23.45 4.24
N PRO A 75 14.09 23.08 5.48
CA PRO A 75 13.97 21.71 5.94
C PRO A 75 12.49 21.30 6.03
N SER A 76 12.17 20.13 5.49
CA SER A 76 10.85 19.53 5.67
C SER A 76 10.73 18.92 7.05
N VAL A 77 9.55 19.04 7.66
CA VAL A 77 9.22 18.47 8.97
C VAL A 77 8.25 17.31 8.76
N SER A 78 8.42 16.24 9.53
CA SER A 78 7.51 15.10 9.53
C SER A 78 6.13 15.52 10.02
N ILE A 79 5.10 15.10 9.29
CA ILE A 79 3.70 15.33 9.60
C ILE A 79 3.15 14.03 10.19
N PRO A 80 2.74 14.04 11.48
CA PRO A 80 2.35 12.82 12.16
C PRO A 80 0.91 12.40 11.83
N ALA A 81 0.66 11.11 11.98
CA ALA A 81 -0.65 10.50 12.05
C ALA A 81 -1.57 10.75 10.84
N ILE A 82 -1.00 10.81 9.63
CA ILE A 82 -1.77 10.90 8.38
C ILE A 82 -2.51 9.58 8.16
N PRO A 83 -3.85 9.57 7.96
CA PRO A 83 -4.59 8.38 7.61
C PRO A 83 -4.07 7.76 6.29
N HIS A 84 -3.94 6.44 6.26
CA HIS A 84 -3.54 5.70 5.08
C HIS A 84 -4.72 4.91 4.51
N THR A 85 -4.93 4.98 3.19
CA THR A 85 -6.00 4.22 2.54
C THR A 85 -5.66 2.73 2.42
N ARG A 86 -6.66 1.88 2.63
CA ARG A 86 -6.61 0.43 2.38
C ARG A 86 -7.55 0.06 1.23
N PHE A 87 -7.26 -1.03 0.56
CA PHE A 87 -8.24 -1.69 -0.30
C PHE A 87 -9.19 -2.50 0.56
N GLN A 88 -10.14 -1.82 1.21
CA GLN A 88 -11.09 -2.44 2.13
C GLN A 88 -12.50 -1.92 1.90
N HIS A 89 -13.47 -2.85 1.88
CA HIS A 89 -14.89 -2.55 1.91
C HIS A 89 -15.60 -3.52 2.88
N GLY A 90 -16.24 -2.95 3.90
CA GLY A 90 -16.83 -3.74 4.98
C GLY A 90 -15.78 -4.62 5.67
N ILE A 91 -16.03 -5.93 5.68
CA ILE A 91 -15.14 -6.93 6.33
C ILE A 91 -14.07 -7.51 5.39
N ALA A 92 -14.06 -7.16 4.11
CA ALA A 92 -13.12 -7.71 3.12
C ALA A 92 -12.02 -6.70 2.79
N ALA A 93 -10.76 -7.12 2.87
CA ALA A 93 -9.60 -6.27 2.63
C ALA A 93 -8.45 -6.99 1.93
N ILE A 94 -7.64 -6.22 1.20
CA ILE A 94 -6.27 -6.57 0.83
C ILE A 94 -5.35 -5.71 1.67
N ILE A 95 -4.58 -6.33 2.55
CA ILE A 95 -3.73 -5.63 3.51
C ILE A 95 -2.29 -5.61 2.99
N ILE A 96 -1.80 -4.42 2.64
CA ILE A 96 -0.42 -4.15 2.28
C ILE A 96 0.00 -2.93 3.10
N ASN A 97 0.83 -3.16 4.11
CA ASN A 97 1.25 -2.09 5.01
C ASN A 97 2.41 -1.30 4.41
N PRO A 98 2.37 0.04 4.45
CA PRO A 98 3.52 0.86 4.13
C PRO A 98 4.64 0.61 5.14
N VAL A 99 5.88 0.74 4.70
CA VAL A 99 7.06 0.62 5.56
C VAL A 99 7.88 1.90 5.54
N PRO A 100 8.66 2.21 6.59
CA PRO A 100 9.56 3.36 6.59
C PRO A 100 10.46 3.37 5.35
N GLY A 101 10.51 4.52 4.68
CA GLY A 101 11.23 4.71 3.43
C GLY A 101 10.37 4.61 2.17
N ASP A 102 9.13 4.13 2.26
CA ASP A 102 8.18 4.17 1.15
C ASP A 102 7.83 5.61 0.78
N ILE A 103 7.64 5.85 -0.52
CA ILE A 103 7.21 7.15 -1.02
C ILE A 103 5.73 7.04 -1.38
N VAL A 104 4.92 7.92 -0.81
CA VAL A 104 3.47 7.92 -0.95
C VAL A 104 2.96 9.23 -1.54
N ALA A 105 1.82 9.17 -2.21
CA ALA A 105 1.08 10.34 -2.63
C ALA A 105 0.09 10.71 -1.52
N CYS A 106 0.09 11.98 -1.11
CA CYS A 106 -0.81 12.53 -0.12
C CYS A 106 -1.75 13.54 -0.76
N VAL A 107 -3.02 13.48 -0.41
CA VAL A 107 -4.06 14.41 -0.85
C VAL A 107 -4.56 15.19 0.35
N SER A 108 -4.40 16.51 0.33
CA SER A 108 -4.89 17.38 1.40
C SER A 108 -6.40 17.58 1.31
N CYS A 109 -7.07 17.40 2.43
CA CYS A 109 -8.51 17.59 2.51
C CYS A 109 -8.85 19.09 2.52
N LYS A 110 -10.04 19.43 2.03
CA LYS A 110 -10.54 20.82 2.01
C LYS A 110 -10.61 21.41 3.41
N GLN A 111 -10.91 20.60 4.41
CA GLN A 111 -11.09 21.01 5.81
C GLN A 111 -10.40 20.03 6.74
N ASP A 112 -10.18 20.44 7.97
CA ASP A 112 -9.62 19.63 9.04
C ASP A 112 -10.50 18.40 9.33
N ILE A 113 -9.93 17.21 9.12
CA ILE A 113 -10.61 15.90 9.25
C ILE A 113 -10.35 15.24 10.60
N SER A 114 -9.73 15.91 11.57
CA SER A 114 -9.33 15.31 12.85
C SER A 114 -10.48 14.74 13.67
N ASN A 115 -11.70 15.22 13.45
CA ASN A 115 -12.90 14.71 14.11
C ASN A 115 -13.55 13.52 13.41
N VAL A 116 -13.11 13.18 12.19
CA VAL A 116 -13.65 12.03 11.44
C VAL A 116 -12.93 10.75 11.86
N ASN A 117 -13.68 9.72 12.20
CA ASN A 117 -13.17 8.40 12.57
C ASN A 117 -14.05 7.29 11.96
N ALA A 118 -13.64 6.03 12.17
CA ALA A 118 -14.34 4.88 11.60
C ALA A 118 -15.79 4.72 12.08
N ASP A 119 -16.12 5.26 13.26
CA ASP A 119 -17.46 5.18 13.86
C ASP A 119 -18.34 6.39 13.53
N SER A 120 -17.85 7.35 12.75
CA SER A 120 -18.60 8.54 12.36
C SER A 120 -19.80 8.19 11.48
N ALA A 121 -20.98 8.11 12.09
CA ALA A 121 -22.23 7.79 11.40
C ALA A 121 -22.93 9.02 10.76
N LYS A 122 -22.44 10.22 11.04
CA LYS A 122 -22.96 11.50 10.55
C LYS A 122 -21.80 12.41 10.14
N PRO A 123 -22.06 13.47 9.33
CA PRO A 123 -21.05 14.48 9.06
C PRO A 123 -20.56 15.14 10.36
N GLU A 124 -19.24 15.13 10.54
CA GLU A 124 -18.58 15.77 11.68
C GLU A 124 -18.22 17.23 11.36
N ARG A 125 -18.11 18.06 12.39
CA ARG A 125 -17.56 19.42 12.23
C ARG A 125 -16.08 19.32 11.96
N ALA A 126 -15.56 20.25 11.16
CA ALA A 126 -14.11 20.40 11.02
C ALA A 126 -13.47 20.63 12.41
N GLY A 127 -12.33 20.00 12.66
CA GLY A 127 -11.61 20.13 13.94
C GLY A 127 -11.08 21.54 14.17
N SER A 128 -10.79 22.27 13.09
CA SER A 128 -10.34 23.67 13.13
C SER A 128 -10.78 24.43 11.88
N TYR A 129 -10.35 25.69 11.76
CA TYR A 129 -10.57 26.51 10.55
C TYR A 129 -9.51 26.30 9.45
N ARG A 130 -8.58 25.35 9.63
CA ARG A 130 -7.59 25.03 8.61
C ARG A 130 -8.28 24.49 7.36
N GLY A 131 -7.76 24.86 6.21
CA GLY A 131 -8.17 24.33 4.92
C GLY A 131 -6.96 24.03 4.05
N PHE A 132 -7.01 22.93 3.30
CA PHE A 132 -5.96 22.51 2.38
C PHE A 132 -4.56 22.40 3.03
N SER A 133 -4.53 22.03 4.30
CA SER A 133 -3.30 21.84 5.06
C SER A 133 -2.71 20.45 4.81
N GLN A 134 -1.40 20.35 4.75
CA GLN A 134 -0.71 19.06 4.69
C GLN A 134 -1.00 18.18 5.91
N SER A 135 -1.27 18.79 7.08
CA SER A 135 -1.66 18.03 8.29
C SER A 135 -3.03 17.35 8.18
N ASP A 136 -3.88 17.81 7.26
CA ASP A 136 -5.21 17.28 7.02
C ASP A 136 -5.24 16.47 5.72
N SER A 137 -4.17 15.70 5.46
CA SER A 137 -4.02 14.87 4.27
C SER A 137 -4.41 13.42 4.54
N VAL A 138 -4.63 12.70 3.44
CA VAL A 138 -4.77 11.25 3.41
C VAL A 138 -3.70 10.71 2.47
N ALA A 139 -2.92 9.72 2.90
CA ALA A 139 -2.01 8.97 2.04
C ALA A 139 -2.82 7.98 1.21
N VAL A 140 -2.84 8.16 -0.11
CA VAL A 140 -3.74 7.45 -1.02
C VAL A 140 -3.01 6.39 -1.85
N GLY A 141 -3.66 5.25 -2.02
CA GLY A 141 -3.13 4.16 -2.85
C GLY A 141 -1.94 3.45 -2.25
N GLY A 142 -1.11 2.89 -3.11
CA GLY A 142 0.14 2.23 -2.74
C GLY A 142 1.34 3.18 -2.84
N SER A 143 2.54 2.66 -2.57
CA SER A 143 3.79 3.39 -2.72
C SER A 143 4.05 3.73 -4.20
N ILE A 144 4.60 4.91 -4.44
CA ILE A 144 5.06 5.38 -5.76
C ILE A 144 6.59 5.30 -5.84
N LEU A 145 7.16 5.35 -7.05
CA LEU A 145 8.61 5.30 -7.29
C LEU A 145 9.27 4.09 -6.61
N THR A 146 8.59 2.94 -6.64
CA THR A 146 8.97 1.73 -5.93
C THR A 146 10.09 0.96 -6.62
N LYS A 147 10.82 0.15 -5.84
CA LYS A 147 11.71 -0.89 -6.36
C LYS A 147 10.89 -2.11 -6.79
N LYS A 148 11.53 -3.02 -7.59
CA LYS A 148 10.89 -4.27 -7.99
C LYS A 148 10.50 -5.10 -6.74
N PRO A 149 9.22 -5.50 -6.60
CA PRO A 149 8.77 -6.29 -5.46
C PRO A 149 9.33 -7.72 -5.51
N THR A 150 9.52 -8.33 -4.35
CA THR A 150 9.92 -9.74 -4.21
C THR A 150 8.74 -10.66 -3.95
N VAL A 151 7.68 -10.14 -3.33
CA VAL A 151 6.39 -10.80 -3.11
C VAL A 151 5.33 -10.07 -3.88
N TYR A 152 4.60 -10.74 -4.76
CA TYR A 152 3.58 -10.09 -5.58
C TYR A 152 2.60 -11.07 -6.22
N ILE A 153 1.45 -10.53 -6.60
CA ILE A 153 0.47 -11.16 -7.48
C ILE A 153 0.48 -10.37 -8.79
N GLU A 154 0.75 -11.02 -9.90
CA GLU A 154 0.77 -10.42 -11.23
C GLU A 154 -0.36 -10.99 -12.09
N LEU A 155 -1.23 -10.12 -12.57
CA LEU A 155 -2.25 -10.42 -13.55
C LEU A 155 -1.68 -10.11 -14.93
N LYS A 156 -1.32 -11.15 -15.69
CA LYS A 156 -0.67 -10.99 -16.98
C LYS A 156 -1.66 -10.83 -18.11
N GLN A 157 -1.21 -10.20 -19.20
CA GLN A 157 -2.02 -9.95 -20.39
C GLN A 157 -2.30 -11.23 -21.21
N ASP A 158 -1.56 -12.31 -20.95
CA ASP A 158 -1.78 -13.64 -21.53
C ASP A 158 -2.85 -14.46 -20.78
N ASN A 159 -3.67 -13.81 -19.96
CA ASN A 159 -4.71 -14.38 -19.12
C ASN A 159 -4.20 -15.32 -18.01
N THR A 160 -2.95 -15.19 -17.60
CA THR A 160 -2.40 -15.94 -16.47
C THR A 160 -2.31 -15.10 -15.19
N ILE A 161 -2.44 -15.76 -14.04
CA ILE A 161 -2.17 -15.18 -12.72
C ILE A 161 -0.91 -15.83 -12.18
N TYR A 162 0.06 -15.01 -11.81
CA TYR A 162 1.31 -15.46 -11.22
C TYR A 162 1.43 -14.94 -9.78
N VAL A 163 1.59 -15.85 -8.82
CA VAL A 163 1.80 -15.53 -7.40
C VAL A 163 3.23 -15.91 -7.04
N LYS A 164 3.98 -14.97 -6.48
CA LYS A 164 5.33 -15.20 -5.99
C LYS A 164 5.44 -14.81 -4.52
N ALA A 165 5.82 -15.77 -3.68
CA ALA A 165 6.09 -15.60 -2.25
C ALA A 165 7.28 -16.47 -1.85
N PRO A 166 8.54 -15.93 -1.85
CA PRO A 166 9.75 -16.74 -1.62
C PRO A 166 9.84 -17.39 -0.24
N ALA A 167 9.22 -16.79 0.79
CA ALA A 167 9.25 -17.31 2.14
C ALA A 167 8.14 -18.32 2.45
N GLY A 168 7.04 -18.30 1.70
CA GLY A 168 5.91 -19.20 1.89
C GLY A 168 4.60 -18.58 1.42
N TYR A 169 3.60 -19.45 1.23
CA TYR A 169 2.23 -19.10 0.91
C TYR A 169 1.30 -19.93 1.78
N THR A 170 0.41 -19.28 2.51
CA THR A 170 -0.59 -19.94 3.36
C THR A 170 -1.97 -19.62 2.84
N LEU A 171 -2.80 -20.64 2.69
CA LEU A 171 -4.23 -20.54 2.42
C LEU A 171 -4.97 -21.17 3.60
N GLU A 172 -5.74 -20.37 4.33
CA GLU A 172 -6.52 -20.80 5.48
C GLU A 172 -8.00 -20.53 5.22
N THR A 173 -8.85 -21.52 5.48
CA THR A 173 -10.30 -21.42 5.33
C THR A 173 -10.99 -22.43 6.24
N ASP A 174 -12.12 -22.03 6.81
CA ASP A 174 -13.02 -22.94 7.53
C ASP A 174 -13.92 -23.74 6.58
N GLY A 175 -13.94 -23.41 5.32
CA GLY A 175 -14.72 -24.05 4.26
C GLY A 175 -13.89 -24.95 3.36
N ALA A 176 -14.44 -25.31 2.21
CA ALA A 176 -13.76 -26.11 1.20
C ALA A 176 -12.89 -25.21 0.28
N VAL A 177 -11.84 -25.78 -0.28
CA VAL A 177 -11.07 -25.22 -1.38
C VAL A 177 -11.35 -26.04 -2.63
N ASP A 178 -12.03 -25.44 -3.62
CA ASP A 178 -12.33 -26.06 -4.91
C ASP A 178 -11.36 -25.60 -5.99
N ILE A 179 -10.60 -26.56 -6.56
CA ILE A 179 -9.70 -26.31 -7.67
C ILE A 179 -10.22 -27.04 -8.91
N LYS A 180 -10.66 -26.29 -9.93
CA LYS A 180 -11.12 -26.82 -11.22
C LYS A 180 -10.06 -26.57 -12.28
N ALA A 181 -9.33 -27.61 -12.63
CA ALA A 181 -8.31 -27.57 -13.67
C ALA A 181 -8.21 -28.93 -14.36
N PRO A 182 -7.84 -28.99 -15.65
CA PRO A 182 -7.54 -30.24 -16.34
C PRO A 182 -6.37 -31.00 -15.69
N LEU A 183 -5.45 -30.26 -15.07
CA LEU A 183 -4.27 -30.81 -14.39
C LEU A 183 -3.86 -29.89 -13.25
N VAL A 184 -3.59 -30.45 -12.08
CA VAL A 184 -2.91 -29.79 -10.95
C VAL A 184 -1.53 -30.43 -10.82
N LYS A 185 -0.46 -29.62 -10.94
CA LYS A 185 0.93 -30.09 -10.83
C LYS A 185 1.54 -29.53 -9.55
N ILE A 186 2.05 -30.43 -8.71
CA ILE A 186 2.78 -30.11 -7.48
C ILE A 186 4.21 -30.56 -7.67
N SER A 187 5.18 -29.64 -7.51
CA SER A 187 6.61 -29.93 -7.57
C SER A 187 7.19 -29.81 -6.17
N GLY A 188 7.32 -30.93 -5.48
CA GLY A 188 7.71 -31.04 -4.08
C GLY A 188 6.85 -32.08 -3.38
N ASP A 189 7.02 -32.21 -2.08
CA ASP A 189 6.26 -33.17 -1.28
C ASP A 189 4.84 -32.67 -1.01
N LEU A 190 3.88 -33.57 -0.98
CA LEU A 190 2.50 -33.34 -0.56
C LEU A 190 2.24 -34.07 0.76
N VAL A 191 1.97 -33.32 1.82
CA VAL A 191 1.58 -33.87 3.12
C VAL A 191 0.08 -33.64 3.31
N VAL A 192 -0.67 -34.73 3.51
CA VAL A 192 -2.11 -34.71 3.76
C VAL A 192 -2.37 -35.38 5.10
N THR A 193 -3.02 -34.69 6.02
CA THR A 193 -3.38 -35.22 7.35
C THR A 193 -4.70 -36.02 7.33
N GLY A 194 -5.51 -35.84 6.29
CA GLY A 194 -6.74 -36.54 6.04
C GLY A 194 -6.60 -37.60 4.95
N ASP A 195 -7.73 -38.07 4.46
CA ASP A 195 -7.77 -39.06 3.37
C ASP A 195 -7.63 -38.40 1.99
N ILE A 196 -6.99 -39.12 1.07
CA ILE A 196 -6.96 -38.79 -0.35
C ILE A 196 -7.87 -39.77 -1.08
N SER A 197 -8.84 -39.24 -1.83
CA SER A 197 -9.73 -40.05 -2.67
C SER A 197 -9.57 -39.64 -4.14
N GLY A 198 -9.41 -40.62 -5.00
CA GLY A 198 -9.36 -40.45 -6.45
C GLY A 198 -10.28 -41.45 -7.14
N ASN A 199 -11.18 -40.96 -8.02
CA ASN A 199 -12.13 -41.80 -8.77
C ASN A 199 -12.94 -42.78 -7.88
N GLY A 200 -13.32 -42.34 -6.69
CA GLY A 200 -14.07 -43.16 -5.72
C GLY A 200 -13.21 -44.15 -4.92
N ILE A 201 -11.91 -44.18 -5.12
CA ILE A 201 -10.96 -45.04 -4.39
C ILE A 201 -10.25 -44.18 -3.34
N ASN A 202 -10.35 -44.61 -2.08
CA ASN A 202 -9.69 -43.94 -0.96
C ASN A 202 -8.29 -44.55 -0.77
N LEU A 203 -7.26 -43.71 -0.65
CA LEU A 203 -5.88 -44.16 -0.60
C LEU A 203 -5.56 -44.95 0.67
N SER A 204 -6.18 -44.60 1.82
CA SER A 204 -5.89 -45.22 3.11
C SER A 204 -6.59 -46.56 3.30
N THR A 205 -7.71 -46.83 2.60
CA THR A 205 -8.58 -48.00 2.86
C THR A 205 -8.76 -48.94 1.66
N HIS A 206 -8.15 -48.59 0.48
CA HIS A 206 -8.31 -49.46 -0.70
C HIS A 206 -7.62 -50.82 -0.51
N THR A 207 -8.15 -51.82 -1.15
CA THR A 207 -7.62 -53.18 -1.13
C THR A 207 -7.40 -53.68 -2.54
N HIS A 208 -6.44 -54.59 -2.69
CA HIS A 208 -6.17 -55.25 -3.96
C HIS A 208 -6.76 -56.69 -3.93
N GLY A 209 -7.56 -57.01 -4.95
CA GLY A 209 -8.08 -58.37 -5.12
C GLY A 209 -7.01 -59.31 -5.68
N GLY A 210 -7.13 -60.62 -5.37
CA GLY A 210 -6.24 -61.64 -5.94
C GLY A 210 -4.88 -61.81 -5.23
N VAL A 211 -4.63 -61.09 -4.14
CA VAL A 211 -3.39 -61.17 -3.36
C VAL A 211 -3.59 -62.11 -2.18
N ARG A 212 -2.71 -63.11 -2.01
CA ARG A 212 -2.69 -63.96 -0.81
C ARG A 212 -2.02 -63.20 0.33
N ARG A 213 -2.61 -63.25 1.52
CA ARG A 213 -2.04 -62.67 2.74
C ARG A 213 -0.76 -63.41 3.10
N GLY A 214 0.37 -62.73 3.16
CA GLY A 214 1.66 -63.23 3.60
C GLY A 214 2.14 -62.45 4.83
N ASP A 215 3.17 -62.99 5.51
CA ASP A 215 3.78 -62.37 6.71
C ASP A 215 4.86 -61.34 6.38
N SER A 216 5.12 -61.10 5.11
CA SER A 216 6.15 -60.18 4.63
C SER A 216 5.55 -58.87 4.12
N HIS A 217 6.28 -57.76 4.24
CA HIS A 217 5.97 -56.50 3.58
C HIS A 217 6.52 -56.55 2.15
N THR A 218 5.92 -55.79 1.27
CA THR A 218 6.47 -55.51 -0.08
C THR A 218 7.68 -54.61 0.03
N ASP A 219 8.63 -54.73 -0.90
CA ASP A 219 9.72 -53.78 -1.05
C ASP A 219 9.22 -52.41 -1.43
N ALA A 220 10.08 -51.39 -1.31
CA ALA A 220 9.76 -50.05 -1.78
C ALA A 220 9.44 -50.05 -3.27
N PRO A 221 8.51 -49.19 -3.74
CA PRO A 221 8.20 -49.08 -5.17
C PRO A 221 9.43 -48.82 -6.00
N ASP A 222 9.59 -49.52 -7.10
CA ASP A 222 10.64 -49.23 -8.11
C ASP A 222 10.41 -47.81 -8.70
N ARG A 223 11.51 -47.08 -8.91
CA ARG A 223 11.46 -45.73 -9.47
C ARG A 223 11.50 -45.75 -10.99
#